data_dc078c2de36b7b29a992cbe1b0c44b19
#
_entry.id   dc078c2de36b7b29a992cbe1b0c44b19
#
_cell.length_a   1.000
_cell.length_b   1.000
_cell.length_c   1.000
_cell.angle_alpha   90.00
_cell.angle_beta   90.00
_cell.angle_gamma   90.00
#
_symmetry.space_group_name_H-M   'P 1'
#
loop_
_entity.id
_entity.type
_entity.pdbx_description
1 polymer ?
#
loop_
_entity_poly.entity_id
_entity_poly.type
_entity_poly.pdbx_seq_one_letter_code
_entity_poly.pdbx_strand_id
1 'polypeptide(L)'
;MASPQRLAVHEVMMELGHAGADMVTDAIKEKGTAKVTVASVYNILTHMAMLGIYHYRMSSNNKMYFDVNTFKQLHFYVKDTHVFRDVIDDELVSHIESHLCRKRVKGYKIEGFDIQLVGRPTRKKYLA
;
A
#
# COMPACT_ATOMS: atom_id res chain seq x y z
N MET A 1 -17.14 -9.26 -13.67
CA MET A 1 -17.00 -10.67 -13.27
C MET A 1 -15.58 -10.95 -12.78
N ALA A 2 -15.46 -11.62 -11.66
CA ALA A 2 -14.15 -11.96 -11.12
C ALA A 2 -13.54 -13.11 -11.94
N SER A 3 -12.28 -12.97 -12.31
CA SER A 3 -11.53 -14.04 -12.97
C SER A 3 -10.70 -14.78 -11.92
N PRO A 4 -10.23 -16.01 -12.22
CA PRO A 4 -9.33 -16.70 -11.31
C PRO A 4 -8.09 -15.88 -10.98
N GLN A 5 -7.57 -15.13 -11.94
CA GLN A 5 -6.41 -14.27 -11.71
C GLN A 5 -6.74 -13.13 -10.75
N ARG A 6 -7.89 -12.47 -10.91
CA ARG A 6 -8.29 -11.40 -10.00
C ARG A 6 -8.50 -11.89 -8.58
N LEU A 7 -9.12 -13.05 -8.43
CA LEU A 7 -9.31 -13.65 -7.11
C LEU A 7 -7.98 -13.98 -6.46
N ALA A 8 -7.04 -14.54 -7.23
CA ALA A 8 -5.72 -14.86 -6.71
C ALA A 8 -4.97 -13.61 -6.25
N VAL A 9 -5.05 -12.53 -7.03
CA VAL A 9 -4.43 -11.25 -6.66
C VAL A 9 -5.02 -10.72 -5.37
N HIS A 10 -6.34 -10.69 -5.28
CA HIS A 10 -7.02 -10.14 -4.09
C HIS A 10 -6.69 -10.97 -2.84
N GLU A 11 -6.71 -12.28 -2.95
CA GLU A 11 -6.37 -13.18 -1.85
C GLU A 11 -4.97 -12.90 -1.30
N VAL A 12 -3.99 -12.78 -2.20
CA VAL A 12 -2.62 -12.49 -1.81
C VAL A 12 -2.50 -11.08 -1.21
N MET A 13 -3.19 -10.10 -1.79
CA MET A 13 -3.18 -8.74 -1.25
C MET A 13 -3.75 -8.69 0.16
N MET A 14 -4.81 -9.45 0.43
CA MET A 14 -5.37 -9.52 1.79
C MET A 14 -4.40 -10.12 2.78
N GLU A 15 -3.58 -11.07 2.35
CA GLU A 15 -2.55 -11.66 3.21
C GLU A 15 -1.37 -10.72 3.45
N LEU A 16 -0.91 -10.04 2.41
CA LEU A 16 0.27 -9.19 2.48
C LEU A 16 -0.02 -7.80 3.06
N GLY A 17 -1.25 -7.31 2.88
CA GLY A 17 -1.63 -5.97 3.31
C GLY A 17 -1.19 -4.89 2.33
N HIS A 18 0.08 -4.86 1.98
CA HIS A 18 0.60 -3.98 0.95
C HIS A 18 1.72 -4.70 0.19
N ALA A 19 1.79 -4.48 -1.11
CA ALA A 19 2.77 -5.15 -1.95
C ALA A 19 2.88 -4.49 -3.32
N GLY A 20 4.01 -4.71 -3.97
CA GLY A 20 4.19 -4.40 -5.38
C GLY A 20 3.76 -5.57 -6.26
N ALA A 21 3.67 -5.34 -7.55
CA ALA A 21 3.22 -6.36 -8.50
C ALA A 21 4.12 -7.60 -8.52
N ASP A 22 5.44 -7.41 -8.40
CA ASP A 22 6.38 -8.51 -8.37
C ASP A 22 6.20 -9.39 -7.13
N MET A 23 5.96 -8.80 -5.97
CA MET A 23 5.70 -9.53 -4.73
C MET A 23 4.43 -10.37 -4.83
N VAL A 24 3.38 -9.79 -5.37
CA VAL A 24 2.11 -10.49 -5.55
C VAL A 24 2.27 -11.63 -6.55
N THR A 25 2.97 -11.38 -7.65
CA THR A 25 3.21 -12.39 -8.68
C THR A 25 3.95 -13.58 -8.10
N ASP A 26 5.01 -13.34 -7.34
CA ASP A 26 5.79 -14.40 -6.72
C ASP A 26 4.95 -15.22 -5.73
N ALA A 27 4.12 -14.55 -4.94
CA ALA A 27 3.26 -15.23 -3.98
C ALA A 27 2.21 -16.11 -4.67
N ILE A 28 1.64 -15.64 -5.77
CA ILE A 28 0.67 -16.44 -6.53
C ILE A 28 1.34 -17.67 -7.15
N LYS A 29 2.54 -17.50 -7.71
CA LYS A 29 3.30 -18.62 -8.29
C LYS A 29 3.63 -19.66 -7.24
N GLU A 30 4.02 -19.22 -6.06
CA GLU A 30 4.34 -20.12 -4.96
C GLU A 30 3.11 -20.93 -4.52
N LYS A 31 1.94 -20.28 -4.47
CA LYS A 31 0.70 -20.97 -4.14
C LYS A 31 0.18 -21.85 -5.26
N GLY A 32 0.52 -21.54 -6.50
CA GLY A 32 0.04 -22.30 -7.66
C GLY A 32 -1.44 -22.11 -7.97
N THR A 33 -2.06 -21.04 -7.51
CA THR A 33 -3.50 -20.81 -7.64
C THR A 33 -3.92 -20.29 -9.01
N ALA A 34 -3.00 -19.66 -9.73
CA ALA A 34 -3.29 -19.13 -11.06
C ALA A 34 -1.98 -18.95 -11.83
N LYS A 35 -2.09 -18.86 -13.15
CA LYS A 35 -0.96 -18.50 -14.01
C LYS A 35 -1.00 -17.01 -14.24
N VAL A 36 0.03 -16.30 -13.81
CA VAL A 36 0.11 -14.86 -13.91
C VAL A 36 1.51 -14.43 -14.36
N THR A 37 1.58 -13.24 -14.92
CA THR A 37 2.83 -12.52 -15.19
C THR A 37 2.84 -11.25 -14.37
N VAL A 38 4.01 -10.65 -14.17
CA VAL A 38 4.10 -9.38 -13.45
C VAL A 38 3.22 -8.32 -14.15
N ALA A 39 3.22 -8.31 -15.48
CA ALA A 39 2.42 -7.35 -16.23
C ALA A 39 0.92 -7.55 -16.00
N SER A 40 0.44 -8.79 -16.01
CA SER A 40 -0.98 -9.06 -15.78
C SER A 40 -1.39 -8.71 -14.35
N VAL A 41 -0.54 -9.02 -13.37
CA VAL A 41 -0.79 -8.66 -11.98
C VAL A 41 -0.81 -7.15 -11.80
N TYR A 42 0.14 -6.44 -12.40
CA TYR A 42 0.18 -4.99 -12.35
C TYR A 42 -1.11 -4.37 -12.91
N ASN A 43 -1.59 -4.87 -14.04
CA ASN A 43 -2.83 -4.39 -14.63
C ASN A 43 -4.04 -4.62 -13.74
N ILE A 44 -4.10 -5.77 -13.08
CA ILE A 44 -5.18 -6.07 -12.14
C ILE A 44 -5.11 -5.13 -10.94
N LEU A 45 -3.93 -4.97 -10.33
CA LEU A 45 -3.75 -4.09 -9.18
C LEU A 45 -4.12 -2.65 -9.53
N THR A 46 -3.68 -2.18 -10.69
CA THR A 46 -3.97 -0.82 -11.15
C THR A 46 -5.48 -0.63 -11.35
N HIS A 47 -6.14 -1.60 -11.97
CA HIS A 47 -7.59 -1.54 -12.18
C HIS A 47 -8.34 -1.51 -10.85
N MET A 48 -7.92 -2.34 -9.90
CA MET A 48 -8.53 -2.35 -8.56
C MET A 48 -8.31 -1.04 -7.82
N ALA A 49 -7.14 -0.43 -8.01
CA ALA A 49 -6.87 0.90 -7.43
C ALA A 49 -7.75 1.97 -8.07
N MET A 50 -7.97 1.91 -9.37
CA MET A 50 -8.86 2.84 -10.06
C MET A 50 -10.30 2.72 -9.59
N LEU A 51 -10.71 1.52 -9.18
CA LEU A 51 -12.04 1.28 -8.61
C LEU A 51 -12.13 1.67 -7.14
N GLY A 52 -11.04 2.13 -6.53
CA GLY A 52 -11.02 2.52 -5.12
C GLY A 52 -10.87 1.37 -4.15
N ILE A 53 -10.62 0.16 -4.64
CA ILE A 53 -10.47 -1.02 -3.78
C ILE A 53 -9.11 -1.04 -3.10
N TYR A 54 -8.07 -0.60 -3.83
CA TYR A 54 -6.73 -0.47 -3.27
C TYR A 54 -6.27 0.98 -3.32
N HIS A 55 -5.43 1.34 -2.37
CA HIS A 55 -4.64 2.56 -2.41
C HIS A 55 -3.33 2.26 -3.11
N TYR A 56 -2.71 3.23 -3.72
CA TYR A 56 -1.39 3.03 -4.31
C TYR A 56 -0.47 4.21 -4.00
N ARG A 57 0.83 3.93 -4.00
CA ARG A 57 1.85 4.94 -3.79
C ARG A 57 3.13 4.54 -4.52
N MET A 58 3.91 5.54 -4.88
CA MET A 58 5.22 5.34 -5.50
C MET A 58 6.29 5.41 -4.43
N SER A 59 7.16 4.42 -4.38
CA SER A 59 8.31 4.46 -3.49
C SER A 59 9.44 5.29 -4.10
N SER A 60 10.46 5.60 -3.29
CA SER A 60 11.59 6.40 -3.77
C SER A 60 12.44 5.69 -4.83
N ASN A 61 12.27 4.38 -5.01
CA ASN A 61 12.95 3.62 -6.06
C ASN A 61 12.06 3.46 -7.31
N ASN A 62 11.03 4.30 -7.44
CA ASN A 62 10.10 4.30 -8.57
C ASN A 62 9.28 3.01 -8.72
N LYS A 63 9.13 2.24 -7.65
CA LYS A 63 8.21 1.11 -7.65
C LYS A 63 6.87 1.51 -7.09
N MET A 64 5.81 1.03 -7.73
CA MET A 64 4.45 1.27 -7.26
C MET A 64 4.03 0.16 -6.31
N TYR A 65 3.52 0.56 -5.15
CA TYR A 65 2.99 -0.34 -4.14
C TYR A 65 1.50 -0.12 -3.98
N PHE A 66 0.79 -1.20 -3.71
CA PHE A 66 -0.65 -1.20 -3.52
C PHE A 66 -0.99 -1.63 -2.10
N ASP A 67 -2.07 -1.11 -1.57
CA ASP A 67 -2.45 -1.29 -0.18
C ASP A 67 -3.95 -1.56 -0.11
N VAL A 68 -4.35 -2.59 0.62
CA VAL A 68 -5.78 -2.93 0.80
C VAL A 68 -6.48 -1.98 1.73
N ASN A 69 -5.74 -1.30 2.58
CA ASN A 69 -6.29 -0.36 3.53
C ASN A 69 -6.41 1.01 2.89
N THR A 70 -7.63 1.44 2.63
CA THR A 70 -7.90 2.66 1.84
C THR A 70 -8.22 3.88 2.68
N PHE A 71 -8.06 3.78 4.02
CA PHE A 71 -8.40 4.89 4.90
C PHE A 71 -7.16 5.55 5.48
N LYS A 72 -7.34 6.21 6.59
CA LYS A 72 -6.33 7.00 7.29
C LYS A 72 -5.12 6.16 7.61
N GLN A 73 -4.00 6.46 6.97
CA GLN A 73 -2.82 5.62 7.05
C GLN A 73 -1.57 6.41 7.36
N LEU A 74 -0.74 5.78 8.16
CA LEU A 74 0.56 6.28 8.50
C LEU A 74 1.55 5.13 8.32
N HIS A 75 2.50 5.31 7.41
CA HIS A 75 3.48 4.30 7.07
C HIS A 75 4.88 4.82 7.27
N PHE A 76 5.81 3.93 7.51
CA PHE A 76 7.22 4.24 7.55
C PHE A 76 7.93 3.52 6.42
N TYR A 77 8.57 4.28 5.55
CA TYR A 77 9.35 3.73 4.45
C TYR A 77 10.82 3.70 4.85
N VAL A 78 11.40 2.50 4.88
CA VAL A 78 12.82 2.31 5.20
C VAL A 78 13.62 2.38 3.90
N LYS A 79 14.40 3.44 3.73
CA LYS A 79 15.11 3.74 2.48
C LYS A 79 16.12 2.66 2.08
N ASP A 80 16.80 2.09 3.06
CA ASP A 80 17.89 1.13 2.78
C ASP A 80 17.36 -0.19 2.24
N THR A 81 16.22 -0.65 2.71
CA THR A 81 15.67 -1.95 2.37
C THR A 81 14.43 -1.86 1.48
N HIS A 82 13.93 -0.64 1.24
CA HIS A 82 12.69 -0.39 0.51
C HIS A 82 11.49 -1.13 1.11
N VAL A 83 11.48 -1.26 2.44
CA VAL A 83 10.40 -1.93 3.17
C VAL A 83 9.46 -0.88 3.75
N PHE A 84 8.17 -1.12 3.64
CA PHE A 84 7.15 -0.31 4.31
C PHE A 84 6.76 -0.99 5.61
N ARG A 85 6.59 -0.19 6.66
CA ARG A 85 6.10 -0.65 7.94
C ARG A 85 4.91 0.19 8.34
N ASP A 86 3.92 -0.43 8.95
CA ASP A 86 2.79 0.30 9.49
C ASP A 86 3.21 1.02 10.77
N VAL A 87 2.73 2.23 10.92
CA VAL A 87 2.96 3.03 12.12
C VAL A 87 1.61 3.25 12.81
N ILE A 88 1.55 2.93 14.08
CA ILE A 88 0.36 3.14 14.88
C ILE A 88 0.60 4.34 15.79
N ASP A 89 -0.08 5.44 15.49
CA ASP A 89 0.00 6.66 16.28
C ASP A 89 -1.37 7.33 16.24
N ASP A 90 -2.24 6.89 17.12
CA ASP A 90 -3.62 7.35 17.15
C ASP A 90 -3.72 8.83 17.46
N GLU A 91 -2.81 9.37 18.25
CA GLU A 91 -2.79 10.79 18.55
C GLU A 91 -2.51 11.62 17.32
N LEU A 92 -1.49 11.25 16.55
CA LEU A 92 -1.17 11.93 15.31
C LEU A 92 -2.32 11.83 14.30
N VAL A 93 -2.88 10.64 14.15
CA VAL A 93 -4.03 10.43 13.26
C VAL A 93 -5.19 11.31 13.67
N SER A 94 -5.49 11.40 14.97
CA SER A 94 -6.57 12.25 15.48
C SER A 94 -6.32 13.73 15.18
N HIS A 95 -5.09 14.19 15.32
CA HIS A 95 -4.72 15.57 14.98
C HIS A 95 -4.93 15.87 13.51
N ILE A 96 -4.52 14.97 12.66
CA ILE A 96 -4.69 15.12 11.21
C ILE A 96 -6.16 15.13 10.85
N GLU A 97 -6.94 14.22 11.41
CA GLU A 97 -8.39 14.17 11.16
C GLU A 97 -9.08 15.46 11.60
N SER A 98 -8.73 15.97 12.78
CA SER A 98 -9.30 17.21 13.30
C SER A 98 -8.98 18.39 12.39
N HIS A 99 -7.79 18.42 11.83
CA HIS A 99 -7.42 19.46 10.88
C HIS A 99 -8.17 19.30 9.55
N LEU A 100 -8.23 18.09 9.03
CA LEU A 100 -8.82 17.82 7.72
C LEU A 100 -10.34 18.01 7.72
N CYS A 101 -11.02 17.80 8.83
CA CYS A 101 -12.47 18.02 8.86
C CYS A 101 -12.85 19.47 8.62
N ARG A 102 -11.92 20.41 8.83
CA ARG A 102 -12.10 21.85 8.58
C ARG A 102 -11.48 22.30 7.26
N LYS A 103 -10.71 21.43 6.61
CA LYS A 103 -10.05 21.75 5.36
C LYS A 103 -11.01 21.62 4.19
N ARG A 104 -10.94 22.58 3.29
CA ARG A 104 -11.73 22.54 2.05
C ARG A 104 -10.82 22.63 0.85
N VAL A 105 -11.03 21.72 -0.09
CA VAL A 105 -10.39 21.78 -1.40
C VAL A 105 -11.53 21.93 -2.40
N LYS A 106 -11.57 23.07 -3.07
CA LYS A 106 -12.70 23.42 -3.94
C LYS A 106 -12.88 22.36 -5.04
N GLY A 107 -14.09 21.83 -5.13
CA GLY A 107 -14.43 20.82 -6.12
C GLY A 107 -14.14 19.39 -5.71
N TYR A 108 -13.63 19.17 -4.49
CA TYR A 108 -13.25 17.84 -4.05
C TYR A 108 -13.76 17.55 -2.65
N LYS A 109 -14.05 16.29 -2.41
CA LYS A 109 -14.36 15.78 -1.08
C LYS A 109 -13.14 15.03 -0.56
N ILE A 110 -12.67 15.40 0.63
CA ILE A 110 -11.55 14.68 1.24
C ILE A 110 -12.10 13.45 1.95
N GLU A 111 -11.68 12.27 1.53
CA GLU A 111 -12.18 11.02 2.08
C GLU A 111 -11.19 10.35 3.04
N GLY A 112 -9.94 10.76 3.02
CA GLY A 112 -8.92 10.19 3.90
C GLY A 112 -7.58 10.80 3.62
N PHE A 113 -6.55 10.17 4.17
CA PHE A 113 -5.18 10.63 3.97
C PHE A 113 -4.22 9.44 4.05
N ASP A 114 -3.06 9.65 3.46
CA ASP A 114 -1.97 8.70 3.47
C ASP A 114 -0.67 9.47 3.70
N ILE A 115 0.01 9.18 4.80
CA ILE A 115 1.23 9.87 5.17
C ILE A 115 2.36 8.86 5.23
N GLN A 116 3.44 9.18 4.57
CA GLN A 116 4.63 8.34 4.55
C GLN A 116 5.77 9.05 5.25
N LEU A 117 6.22 8.47 6.35
CA LEU A 117 7.46 8.87 6.98
C LEU A 117 8.60 8.15 6.27
N VAL A 118 9.71 8.83 6.07
CA VAL A 118 10.86 8.27 5.36
C VAL A 118 12.06 8.30 6.27
N GLY A 119 12.75 7.17 6.39
CA GLY A 119 13.92 7.14 7.25
C GLY A 119 14.84 5.97 6.99
N ARG A 120 15.86 5.88 7.80
CA ARG A 120 16.88 4.84 7.76
C ARG A 120 17.10 4.32 9.17
N PRO A 121 17.58 3.07 9.30
CA PRO A 121 17.99 2.57 10.62
C PRO A 121 19.03 3.49 11.25
N THR A 122 18.90 3.73 12.54
CA THR A 122 19.92 4.46 13.27
C THR A 122 21.07 3.52 13.61
N ARG A 123 22.25 4.09 13.85
CA ARG A 123 23.41 3.28 14.24
C ARG A 123 23.17 2.49 15.52
N LYS A 124 22.44 3.07 16.44
CA LYS A 124 22.19 2.47 17.77
C LYS A 124 21.41 1.17 17.71
N LYS A 125 20.61 0.98 16.70
CA LYS A 125 19.83 -0.24 16.60
C LYS A 125 20.70 -1.48 16.42
N TYR A 126 21.93 -1.32 15.95
CA TYR A 126 22.85 -2.44 15.79
C TYR A 126 23.41 -2.94 17.12
N LEU A 127 23.26 -2.14 18.15
CA LEU A 127 23.77 -2.45 19.47
C LEU A 127 22.71 -3.11 20.36
N ALA A 128 21.51 -3.14 19.87
CA ALA A 128 20.40 -3.71 20.63
C ALA A 128 20.29 -5.21 20.44
#